data_94d687e315cf30cf67673b93b03c53fa
#
_entry.id   94d687e315cf30cf67673b93b03c53fa
#
_cell.length_a   1.000
_cell.length_b   1.000
_cell.length_c   1.000
_cell.angle_alpha   90.00
_cell.angle_beta   90.00
_cell.angle_gamma   90.00
#
_symmetry.space_group_name_H-M   'P 1'
#
loop_
_entity.id
_entity.type
_entity.pdbx_description
1 polymer ?
#
loop_
_entity_poly.entity_id
_entity_poly.type
_entity_poly.pdbx_seq_one_letter_code
_entity_poly.pdbx_strand_id
1 'polypeptide(L)'
;MKLEDLQVYQLSMEVGETVWRIVDGWSYFGKDTIGKQLVRASDSIAANIGEGFGRFHFKDAKKFAYYSRGSLFESKIWIEKGFHRKLIKEDDYNKLLREFN
;
A
#
# COMPACT_ATOMS: atom_id res chain seq x y z
N MET A 1 11.96 -18.03 11.72
CA MET A 1 10.81 -17.16 11.44
C MET A 1 10.58 -17.06 9.95
N LYS A 2 9.34 -17.19 9.52
CA LYS A 2 8.97 -17.05 8.12
C LYS A 2 8.47 -15.63 7.86
N LEU A 3 8.55 -15.20 6.60
CA LEU A 3 8.02 -13.89 6.20
C LEU A 3 6.55 -13.72 6.60
N GLU A 4 5.76 -14.77 6.41
CA GLU A 4 4.32 -14.76 6.71
C GLU A 4 4.02 -14.54 8.20
N ASP A 5 5.01 -14.73 9.08
CA ASP A 5 4.84 -14.55 10.52
C ASP A 5 4.98 -13.07 10.93
N LEU A 6 5.53 -12.22 10.07
CA LEU A 6 5.70 -10.81 10.37
C LEU A 6 4.37 -10.07 10.31
N GLN A 7 3.98 -9.48 11.44
CA GLN A 7 2.72 -8.73 11.50
C GLN A 7 2.67 -7.59 10.49
N VAL A 8 3.78 -6.86 10.33
CA VAL A 8 3.83 -5.74 9.40
C VAL A 8 3.63 -6.20 7.95
N TYR A 9 4.13 -7.38 7.61
CA TYR A 9 3.91 -7.96 6.29
C TYR A 9 2.43 -8.33 6.10
N GLN A 10 1.84 -9.00 7.08
CA GLN A 10 0.43 -9.38 7.03
C GLN A 10 -0.47 -8.15 6.85
N LEU A 11 -0.24 -7.10 7.63
CA LEU A 11 -1.00 -5.86 7.53
C LEU A 11 -0.83 -5.19 6.17
N SER A 12 0.38 -5.20 5.63
CA SER A 12 0.66 -4.62 4.32
C SER A 12 -0.05 -5.36 3.20
N MET A 13 -0.11 -6.69 3.30
CA MET A 13 -0.85 -7.51 2.34
C MET A 13 -2.35 -7.20 2.39
N GLU A 14 -2.91 -7.03 3.59
CA GLU A 14 -4.32 -6.68 3.74
C GLU A 14 -4.63 -5.30 3.15
N VAL A 15 -3.77 -4.32 3.37
CA VAL A 15 -3.92 -2.99 2.79
C VAL A 15 -3.97 -3.06 1.27
N GLY A 16 -3.06 -3.83 0.67
CA GLY A 16 -3.04 -4.02 -0.77
C GLY A 16 -4.35 -4.58 -1.30
N GLU A 17 -4.92 -5.56 -0.60
CA GLU A 17 -6.19 -6.16 -1.01
C GLU A 17 -7.36 -5.18 -0.85
N THR A 18 -7.36 -4.39 0.22
CA THR A 18 -8.38 -3.35 0.40
C THR A 18 -8.34 -2.34 -0.73
N VAL A 19 -7.13 -1.86 -1.07
CA VAL A 19 -6.94 -0.91 -2.16
C VAL A 19 -7.37 -1.50 -3.49
N TRP A 20 -6.97 -2.73 -3.78
CA TRP A 20 -7.36 -3.42 -5.02
C TRP A 20 -8.88 -3.45 -5.16
N ARG A 21 -9.60 -3.88 -4.10
CA ARG A 21 -11.06 -3.97 -4.12
C ARG A 21 -11.70 -2.61 -4.39
N ILE A 22 -11.20 -1.56 -3.75
CA ILE A 22 -11.74 -0.21 -3.91
C ILE A 22 -11.54 0.27 -5.34
N VAL A 23 -10.31 0.16 -5.85
CA VAL A 23 -9.95 0.66 -7.18
C VAL A 23 -10.64 -0.13 -8.28
N ASP A 24 -10.84 -1.42 -8.07
CA ASP A 24 -11.47 -2.28 -9.05
C ASP A 24 -12.89 -1.82 -9.40
N GLY A 25 -13.57 -1.12 -8.49
CA GLY A 25 -14.90 -0.57 -8.73
C GLY A 25 -14.93 0.78 -9.45
N TRP A 26 -13.77 1.39 -9.75
CA TRP A 26 -13.73 2.71 -10.36
C TRP A 26 -13.94 2.67 -11.87
N SER A 27 -14.25 3.86 -12.45
CA SER A 27 -14.30 4.02 -13.90
C SER A 27 -12.91 3.81 -14.52
N TYR A 28 -12.87 3.59 -15.83
CA TYR A 28 -11.59 3.44 -16.53
C TYR A 28 -10.66 4.62 -16.28
N PHE A 29 -11.20 5.85 -16.35
CA PHE A 29 -10.38 7.04 -16.14
C PHE A 29 -9.78 7.09 -14.74
N GLY A 30 -10.58 6.74 -13.72
CA GLY A 30 -10.08 6.67 -12.35
C GLY A 30 -9.01 5.60 -12.18
N LYS A 31 -9.23 4.43 -12.76
CA LYS A 31 -8.26 3.33 -12.71
C LYS A 31 -6.95 3.69 -13.40
N ASP A 32 -7.03 4.34 -14.56
CA ASP A 32 -5.86 4.65 -15.38
C ASP A 32 -5.05 5.83 -14.87
N THR A 33 -5.58 6.56 -13.92
CA THR A 33 -4.92 7.70 -13.30
C THR A 33 -4.54 7.40 -11.85
N ILE A 34 -5.35 7.85 -10.90
CA ILE A 34 -5.06 7.65 -9.48
C ILE A 34 -5.06 6.17 -9.10
N GLY A 35 -5.96 5.38 -9.68
CA GLY A 35 -6.07 3.96 -9.35
C GLY A 35 -4.77 3.20 -9.57
N LYS A 36 -4.18 3.37 -10.74
CA LYS A 36 -2.90 2.75 -11.10
C LYS A 36 -1.80 3.12 -10.10
N GLN A 37 -1.71 4.39 -9.76
CA GLN A 37 -0.69 4.88 -8.83
C GLN A 37 -0.90 4.33 -7.43
N LEU A 38 -2.15 4.32 -6.97
CA LEU A 38 -2.48 3.84 -5.62
C LEU A 38 -2.21 2.34 -5.48
N VAL A 39 -2.64 1.54 -6.45
CA VAL A 39 -2.42 0.09 -6.42
C VAL A 39 -0.93 -0.21 -6.42
N ARG A 40 -0.18 0.45 -7.29
CA ARG A 40 1.27 0.24 -7.38
C ARG A 40 1.97 0.60 -6.06
N ALA A 41 1.64 1.77 -5.50
CA ALA A 41 2.26 2.21 -4.25
C ALA A 41 1.92 1.28 -3.09
N SER A 42 0.65 0.89 -2.97
CA SER A 42 0.20 0.03 -1.87
C SER A 42 0.80 -1.36 -1.94
N ASP A 43 0.85 -1.95 -3.14
CA ASP A 43 1.45 -3.29 -3.31
C ASP A 43 2.96 -3.26 -3.05
N SER A 44 3.61 -2.12 -3.32
CA SER A 44 5.04 -1.97 -3.08
C SER A 44 5.41 -1.99 -1.60
N ILE A 45 4.47 -1.70 -0.70
CA ILE A 45 4.74 -1.76 0.75
C ILE A 45 5.13 -3.18 1.13
N ALA A 46 4.26 -4.16 0.85
CA ALA A 46 4.52 -5.56 1.18
C ALA A 46 5.69 -6.12 0.36
N ALA A 47 5.78 -5.76 -0.91
CA ALA A 47 6.87 -6.24 -1.78
C ALA A 47 8.24 -5.85 -1.21
N ASN A 48 8.40 -4.61 -0.74
CA ASN A 48 9.67 -4.16 -0.17
C ASN A 48 9.94 -4.78 1.20
N ILE A 49 8.91 -5.02 2.01
CA ILE A 49 9.08 -5.74 3.27
C ILE A 49 9.60 -7.15 2.98
N GLY A 50 9.00 -7.84 2.01
CA GLY A 50 9.42 -9.18 1.62
C GLY A 50 10.84 -9.22 1.10
N GLU A 51 11.19 -8.26 0.23
CA GLU A 51 12.56 -8.16 -0.30
C GLU A 51 13.58 -7.95 0.82
N GLY A 52 13.28 -7.06 1.76
CA GLY A 52 14.18 -6.79 2.88
C GLY A 52 14.35 -7.99 3.79
N PHE A 53 13.27 -8.72 4.03
CA PHE A 53 13.32 -9.92 4.85
C PHE A 53 14.23 -10.99 4.25
N GLY A 54 14.27 -11.07 2.91
CA GLY A 54 15.11 -12.03 2.21
C GLY A 54 16.57 -11.65 2.10
N ARG A 55 16.99 -10.46 2.55
CA ARG A 55 18.37 -10.01 2.42
C ARG A 55 19.23 -10.51 3.56
N PHE A 56 20.43 -10.98 3.20
CA PHE A 56 21.38 -11.48 4.17
C PHE A 56 22.05 -10.37 4.98
N HIS A 57 22.38 -9.25 4.33
CA HIS A 57 23.10 -8.14 4.98
C HIS A 57 22.11 -7.12 5.55
N PHE A 58 22.36 -6.70 6.78
CA PHE A 58 21.53 -5.70 7.48
C PHE A 58 21.38 -4.40 6.68
N LYS A 59 22.47 -3.97 6.03
CA LYS A 59 22.47 -2.75 5.24
C LYS A 59 21.46 -2.80 4.10
N ASP A 60 21.37 -3.94 3.41
CA ASP A 60 20.41 -4.14 2.33
C ASP A 60 18.99 -4.22 2.88
N ALA A 61 18.80 -4.93 3.98
CA ALA A 61 17.48 -5.04 4.62
C ALA A 61 16.96 -3.67 5.03
N LYS A 62 17.82 -2.82 5.59
CA LYS A 62 17.47 -1.45 5.99
C LYS A 62 17.02 -0.61 4.80
N LYS A 63 17.71 -0.76 3.67
CA LYS A 63 17.36 -0.05 2.43
C LYS A 63 15.94 -0.37 1.99
N PHE A 64 15.54 -1.65 2.01
CA PHE A 64 14.20 -2.06 1.63
C PHE A 64 13.15 -1.61 2.63
N ALA A 65 13.50 -1.50 3.91
CA ALA A 65 12.61 -0.93 4.91
C ALA A 65 12.28 0.54 4.58
N TYR A 66 13.28 1.31 4.17
CA TYR A 66 13.07 2.69 3.74
C TYR A 66 12.20 2.76 2.48
N TYR A 67 12.41 1.85 1.52
CA TYR A 67 11.57 1.80 0.32
C TYR A 67 10.12 1.51 0.66
N SER A 68 9.89 0.57 1.58
CA SER A 68 8.54 0.24 2.05
C SER A 68 7.88 1.46 2.69
N ARG A 69 8.63 2.18 3.53
CA ARG A 69 8.13 3.40 4.17
C ARG A 69 7.75 4.46 3.14
N GLY A 70 8.59 4.65 2.12
CA GLY A 70 8.30 5.58 1.03
C GLY A 70 7.02 5.22 0.30
N SER A 71 6.81 3.93 0.03
CA SER A 71 5.61 3.44 -0.63
C SER A 71 4.37 3.69 0.23
N LEU A 72 4.50 3.54 1.56
CA LEU A 72 3.41 3.82 2.49
C LEU A 72 3.00 5.30 2.43
N PHE A 73 3.95 6.20 2.47
CA PHE A 73 3.67 7.63 2.38
C PHE A 73 3.08 8.01 1.03
N GLU A 74 3.59 7.43 -0.05
CA GLU A 74 3.03 7.66 -1.39
C GLU A 74 1.58 7.19 -1.45
N SER A 75 1.28 6.02 -0.88
CA SER A 75 -0.10 5.51 -0.82
C SER A 75 -1.04 6.48 -0.11
N LYS A 76 -0.58 7.08 0.98
CA LYS A 76 -1.38 8.06 1.71
C LYS A 76 -1.71 9.28 0.85
N ILE A 77 -0.75 9.73 0.03
CA ILE A 77 -0.97 10.86 -0.87
C ILE A 77 -2.07 10.53 -1.89
N TRP A 78 -1.99 9.34 -2.51
CA TRP A 78 -2.99 8.93 -3.49
C TRP A 78 -4.36 8.70 -2.87
N ILE A 79 -4.42 8.21 -1.63
CA ILE A 79 -5.68 8.05 -0.90
C ILE A 79 -6.34 9.41 -0.70
N GLU A 80 -5.57 10.41 -0.26
CA GLU A 80 -6.10 11.77 -0.07
C GLU A 80 -6.61 12.34 -1.38
N LYS A 81 -5.84 12.21 -2.46
CA LYS A 81 -6.27 12.70 -3.77
C LYS A 81 -7.54 11.98 -4.24
N GLY A 82 -7.60 10.68 -4.05
CA GLY A 82 -8.77 9.89 -4.44
C GLY A 82 -10.01 10.28 -3.66
N PHE A 83 -9.85 10.56 -2.38
CA PHE A 83 -10.98 11.00 -1.55
C PHE A 83 -11.45 12.40 -1.97
N HIS A 84 -10.53 13.35 -2.14
CA HIS A 84 -10.88 14.71 -2.57
C HIS A 84 -11.55 14.73 -3.95
N ARG A 85 -11.17 13.82 -4.82
CA ARG A 85 -11.74 13.72 -6.17
C ARG A 85 -12.98 12.83 -6.23
N LYS A 86 -13.48 12.42 -5.08
CA LYS A 86 -14.72 11.63 -4.91
C LYS A 86 -14.66 10.25 -5.57
N LEU A 87 -13.45 9.70 -5.71
CA LEU A 87 -13.25 8.32 -6.16
C LEU A 87 -13.39 7.34 -5.00
N ILE A 88 -12.95 7.76 -3.81
CA ILE A 88 -12.99 6.92 -2.60
C ILE A 88 -14.17 7.40 -1.75
N LYS A 89 -15.05 6.47 -1.41
CA LYS A 89 -16.19 6.76 -0.54
C LYS A 89 -15.72 6.95 0.91
N GLU A 90 -16.48 7.68 1.68
CA GLU A 90 -16.12 7.99 3.07
C GLU A 90 -15.86 6.75 3.92
N ASP A 91 -16.68 5.71 3.79
CA ASP A 91 -16.48 4.46 4.54
C ASP A 91 -15.13 3.80 4.21
N ASP A 92 -14.81 3.74 2.93
CA ASP A 92 -13.55 3.16 2.47
C ASP A 92 -12.38 4.03 2.90
N TYR A 93 -12.53 5.35 2.84
CA TYR A 93 -11.51 6.28 3.28
C TYR A 93 -11.20 6.07 4.77
N ASN A 94 -12.21 5.99 5.60
CA ASN A 94 -12.04 5.77 7.03
C ASN A 94 -11.39 4.42 7.33
N LYS A 95 -11.77 3.40 6.58
CA LYS A 95 -11.15 2.07 6.71
C LYS A 95 -9.65 2.13 6.39
N LEU A 96 -9.30 2.79 5.28
CA LEU A 96 -7.90 2.93 4.87
C LEU A 96 -7.10 3.72 5.91
N LEU A 97 -7.67 4.79 6.47
CA LEU A 97 -6.99 5.56 7.51
C LEU A 97 -6.66 4.68 8.72
N ARG A 98 -7.57 3.79 9.10
CA ARG A 98 -7.32 2.86 10.21
C ARG A 98 -6.22 1.87 9.87
N GLU A 99 -6.22 1.34 8.65
CA GLU A 99 -5.22 0.34 8.22
C GLU A 99 -3.81 0.94 8.10
N PHE A 100 -3.71 2.24 7.79
CA PHE A 100 -2.42 2.92 7.64
C PHE A 100 -1.87 3.51 8.93
N ASN A 101 -2.57 3.34 10.04
CA ASN A 101 -2.10 3.83 11.35
C ASN A 101 -1.49 2.75 12.23
#